data_7b9b3760ff181992e9877673220935b9
#
_entry.id   7b9b3760ff181992e9877673220935b9
#
_cell.length_a   1.000
_cell.length_b   1.000
_cell.length_c   1.000
_cell.angle_alpha   90.00
_cell.angle_beta   90.00
_cell.angle_gamma   90.00
#
_symmetry.space_group_name_H-M   'P 1'
#
loop_
_entity.id
_entity.type
_entity.pdbx_description
1 polymer ?
#
loop_
_entity_poly.entity_id
_entity_poly.type
_entity_poly.pdbx_seq_one_letter_code
_entity_poly.pdbx_strand_id
1 'polypeptide(L)'
;LTWDHALELSYADQFSVDYYEGGYKLFTIEGDGEFLLVPDGEEAPEDLPDDITVLSHTPKSIYLVATSAMDFFCGLDALDHISLSGTNADGWYIDKAKTALEDGNIAFAGKYSAPDYEQILAAGCDLAIESTMIYHKPEVKEKLEELGIPVMVEHSSYESHPLGRTEWVKLYG
;
A
#
# COMPACT_ATOMS: atom_id res chain seq x y z
N LEU A 1 -5.83 -2.37 22.51
CA LEU A 1 -6.21 -1.08 21.86
C LEU A 1 -7.63 -0.71 22.24
N THR A 2 -7.91 0.58 22.47
CA THR A 2 -9.25 1.10 22.72
C THR A 2 -9.76 1.73 21.42
N TRP A 3 -10.88 1.19 20.89
CA TRP A 3 -11.51 1.71 19.68
C TRP A 3 -12.05 3.13 19.92
N ASP A 4 -11.88 4.02 18.94
CA ASP A 4 -12.34 5.40 18.97
C ASP A 4 -13.51 5.60 17.98
N HIS A 5 -13.22 5.52 16.68
CA HIS A 5 -14.22 5.67 15.62
C HIS A 5 -13.78 4.96 14.34
N ALA A 6 -14.73 4.77 13.43
CA ALA A 6 -14.45 4.28 12.08
C ALA A 6 -14.40 5.43 11.08
N LEU A 7 -13.61 5.27 10.02
CA LEU A 7 -13.62 6.16 8.86
C LEU A 7 -15.01 6.11 8.19
N GLU A 8 -15.63 7.27 7.99
CA GLU A 8 -16.88 7.34 7.25
C GLU A 8 -16.65 7.15 5.75
N LEU A 9 -17.27 6.09 5.20
CA LEU A 9 -17.31 5.78 3.79
C LEU A 9 -18.75 5.86 3.30
N SER A 10 -18.94 6.47 2.12
CA SER A 10 -20.27 6.65 1.52
C SER A 10 -20.55 5.64 0.41
N TYR A 11 -19.53 5.14 -0.26
CA TYR A 11 -19.63 4.33 -1.47
C TYR A 11 -18.69 3.12 -1.48
N ALA A 12 -17.53 3.20 -0.82
CA ALA A 12 -16.57 2.11 -0.79
C ALA A 12 -17.01 1.01 0.18
N ASP A 13 -16.85 -0.24 -0.24
CA ASP A 13 -17.16 -1.44 0.53
C ASP A 13 -16.00 -2.46 0.53
N GLN A 14 -14.89 -2.18 -0.17
CA GLN A 14 -13.75 -3.07 -0.27
C GLN A 14 -12.65 -2.77 0.75
N PHE A 15 -12.80 -1.72 1.55
CA PHE A 15 -11.93 -1.44 2.68
C PHE A 15 -12.68 -0.77 3.83
N SER A 16 -12.11 -0.84 5.02
CA SER A 16 -12.48 -0.02 6.17
C SER A 16 -11.25 0.45 6.92
N VAL A 17 -11.40 1.50 7.72
CA VAL A 17 -10.36 1.98 8.62
C VAL A 17 -10.99 2.25 9.99
N ASP A 18 -10.47 1.59 11.01
CA ASP A 18 -10.81 1.82 12.40
C ASP A 18 -9.70 2.58 13.10
N TYR A 19 -10.06 3.66 13.77
CA TYR A 19 -9.16 4.48 14.57
C TYR A 19 -9.23 4.07 16.03
N TYR A 20 -8.06 3.98 16.66
CA TYR A 20 -7.92 3.65 18.07
C TYR A 20 -7.23 4.76 18.82
N GLU A 21 -7.49 4.85 20.14
CA GLU A 21 -6.78 5.79 21.02
C GLU A 21 -5.26 5.65 20.88
N GLY A 22 -4.55 6.76 20.93
CA GLY A 22 -3.10 6.80 20.72
C GLY A 22 -2.67 6.93 19.26
N GLY A 23 -3.63 7.01 18.31
CA GLY A 23 -3.35 7.25 16.90
C GLY A 23 -3.11 5.99 16.07
N TYR A 24 -3.37 4.81 16.62
CA TYR A 24 -3.31 3.55 15.87
C TYR A 24 -4.46 3.49 14.86
N LYS A 25 -4.20 2.93 13.68
CA LYS A 25 -5.19 2.73 12.62
C LYS A 25 -5.17 1.28 12.16
N LEU A 26 -6.33 0.64 12.14
CA LEU A 26 -6.50 -0.70 11.58
C LEU A 26 -7.18 -0.58 10.22
N PHE A 27 -6.47 -0.97 9.18
CA PHE A 27 -7.00 -1.07 7.82
C PHE A 27 -7.45 -2.50 7.58
N THR A 28 -8.68 -2.68 7.14
CA THR A 28 -9.17 -3.98 6.65
C THR A 28 -9.40 -3.87 5.16
N ILE A 29 -8.78 -4.75 4.39
CA ILE A 29 -9.00 -4.85 2.94
C ILE A 29 -9.71 -6.15 2.64
N GLU A 30 -10.90 -6.03 2.06
CA GLU A 30 -11.76 -7.18 1.75
C GLU A 30 -11.03 -8.16 0.83
N GLY A 31 -10.93 -9.42 1.28
CA GLY A 31 -10.26 -10.48 0.55
C GLY A 31 -8.72 -10.47 0.59
N ASP A 32 -8.09 -9.51 1.27
CA ASP A 32 -6.63 -9.49 1.47
C ASP A 32 -6.25 -9.70 2.94
N GLY A 33 -6.59 -8.78 3.83
CA GLY A 33 -6.24 -8.91 5.24
C GLY A 33 -6.37 -7.61 6.04
N GLU A 34 -5.81 -7.66 7.24
CA GLU A 34 -5.81 -6.55 8.19
C GLU A 34 -4.39 -6.03 8.42
N PHE A 35 -4.26 -4.71 8.47
CA PHE A 35 -2.99 -4.00 8.62
C PHE A 35 -3.09 -2.99 9.75
N LEU A 36 -2.31 -3.17 10.80
CA LEU A 36 -2.25 -2.21 11.90
C LEU A 36 -1.13 -1.22 11.67
N LEU A 37 -1.46 0.04 11.44
CA LEU A 37 -0.50 1.12 11.43
C LEU A 37 -0.21 1.59 12.85
N VAL A 38 1.04 1.47 13.25
CA VAL A 38 1.55 1.96 14.53
C VAL A 38 1.99 3.41 14.34
N PRO A 39 1.57 4.34 15.22
CA PRO A 39 2.02 5.73 15.15
C PRO A 39 3.54 5.85 15.30
N ASP A 40 4.14 6.81 14.63
CA ASP A 40 5.58 7.06 14.71
C ASP A 40 6.02 7.30 16.19
N GLY A 41 6.94 6.48 16.67
CA GLY A 41 7.46 6.56 18.04
C GLY A 41 6.72 5.70 19.08
N GLU A 42 5.65 5.04 18.69
CA GLU A 42 4.93 4.07 19.53
C GLU A 42 5.37 2.64 19.23
N GLU A 43 5.02 1.71 20.12
CA GLU A 43 5.28 0.28 19.95
C GLU A 43 3.98 -0.46 19.56
N ALA A 44 4.11 -1.54 18.81
CA ALA A 44 2.97 -2.40 18.51
C ALA A 44 2.46 -3.07 19.79
N PRO A 45 1.13 -3.21 19.95
CA PRO A 45 0.56 -3.96 21.08
C PRO A 45 1.05 -5.40 21.09
N GLU A 46 1.34 -5.93 22.31
CA GLU A 46 1.84 -7.31 22.48
C GLU A 46 0.78 -8.38 22.17
N ASP A 47 -0.50 -8.07 22.40
CA ASP A 47 -1.63 -9.02 22.28
C ASP A 47 -2.40 -8.82 20.96
N LEU A 48 -1.70 -8.79 19.82
CA LEU A 48 -2.34 -8.74 18.49
C LEU A 48 -2.63 -10.15 17.97
N PRO A 49 -3.75 -10.36 17.25
CA PRO A 49 -3.96 -11.56 16.46
C PRO A 49 -2.83 -11.79 15.44
N ASP A 50 -2.47 -13.07 15.24
CA ASP A 50 -1.35 -13.46 14.35
C ASP A 50 -1.59 -13.14 12.87
N ASP A 51 -2.84 -12.91 12.47
CA ASP A 51 -3.28 -12.58 11.12
C ASP A 51 -3.25 -11.08 10.81
N ILE A 52 -2.96 -10.23 11.79
CA ILE A 52 -2.78 -8.80 11.57
C ILE A 52 -1.34 -8.50 11.14
N THR A 53 -1.19 -7.90 9.98
CA THR A 53 0.09 -7.38 9.51
C THR A 53 0.41 -6.04 10.17
N VAL A 54 1.55 -5.95 10.86
CA VAL A 54 1.94 -4.71 11.55
C VAL A 54 2.78 -3.82 10.63
N LEU A 55 2.33 -2.58 10.43
CA LEU A 55 3.11 -1.50 9.84
C LEU A 55 3.68 -0.67 11.01
N SER A 56 4.96 -0.86 11.31
CA SER A 56 5.61 -0.31 12.51
C SER A 56 5.80 1.21 12.51
N HIS A 57 5.52 1.87 11.41
CA HIS A 57 5.54 3.32 11.19
C HIS A 57 4.81 3.65 9.89
N THR A 58 4.53 4.93 9.67
CA THR A 58 4.03 5.39 8.38
C THR A 58 5.01 5.02 7.26
N PRO A 59 4.57 4.28 6.22
CA PRO A 59 5.45 3.86 5.13
C PRO A 59 6.10 5.05 4.42
N LYS A 60 7.43 4.98 4.24
CA LYS A 60 8.25 6.04 3.63
C LYS A 60 8.97 5.60 2.35
N SER A 61 9.00 4.31 2.09
CA SER A 61 9.63 3.72 0.91
C SER A 61 8.76 2.61 0.36
N ILE A 62 7.82 2.97 -0.50
CA ILE A 62 6.81 2.06 -1.06
C ILE A 62 7.26 1.52 -2.41
N TYR A 63 7.14 0.20 -2.60
CA TYR A 63 7.16 -0.45 -3.90
C TYR A 63 5.72 -0.50 -4.43
N LEU A 64 5.38 0.36 -5.38
CA LEU A 64 4.04 0.48 -5.94
C LEU A 64 3.91 -0.28 -7.26
N VAL A 65 3.12 -1.34 -7.24
CA VAL A 65 2.80 -2.17 -8.41
C VAL A 65 1.38 -1.90 -8.92
N ALA A 66 0.44 -1.64 -8.02
CA ALA A 66 -0.93 -1.30 -8.36
C ALA A 66 -1.02 0.06 -9.06
N THR A 67 -1.19 0.05 -10.36
CA THR A 67 -1.25 1.30 -11.16
C THR A 67 -2.44 2.18 -10.80
N SER A 68 -3.55 1.60 -10.33
CA SER A 68 -4.73 2.30 -9.85
C SER A 68 -4.45 3.21 -8.63
N ALA A 69 -3.47 2.86 -7.80
CA ALA A 69 -3.15 3.63 -6.61
C ALA A 69 -2.26 4.86 -6.90
N MET A 70 -1.52 4.89 -8.00
CA MET A 70 -0.58 5.97 -8.31
C MET A 70 -1.25 7.35 -8.36
N ASP A 71 -2.45 7.43 -8.92
CA ASP A 71 -3.18 8.70 -9.04
C ASP A 71 -3.58 9.27 -7.66
N PHE A 72 -3.87 8.40 -6.69
CA PHE A 72 -4.15 8.83 -5.32
C PHE A 72 -2.92 9.47 -4.68
N PHE A 73 -1.74 8.87 -4.82
CA PHE A 73 -0.49 9.46 -4.32
C PHE A 73 -0.16 10.78 -5.03
N CYS A 74 -0.45 10.89 -6.33
CA CYS A 74 -0.31 12.15 -7.07
C CYS A 74 -1.28 13.22 -6.56
N GLY A 75 -2.52 12.85 -6.26
CA GLY A 75 -3.55 13.75 -5.75
C GLY A 75 -3.31 14.22 -4.32
N LEU A 76 -2.69 13.37 -3.50
CA LEU A 76 -2.31 13.67 -2.11
C LEU A 76 -0.98 14.42 -2.00
N ASP A 77 -0.29 14.64 -3.12
CA ASP A 77 1.08 15.18 -3.16
C ASP A 77 2.08 14.36 -2.33
N ALA A 78 1.92 13.02 -2.38
CA ALA A 78 2.64 12.03 -1.59
C ALA A 78 3.52 11.09 -2.44
N LEU A 79 3.93 11.52 -3.64
CA LEU A 79 4.82 10.72 -4.51
C LEU A 79 6.19 10.45 -3.89
N ASP A 80 6.64 11.28 -2.95
CA ASP A 80 7.89 11.11 -2.22
C ASP A 80 7.90 9.88 -1.30
N HIS A 81 6.73 9.30 -0.97
CA HIS A 81 6.62 8.02 -0.29
C HIS A 81 6.86 6.81 -1.19
N ILE A 82 6.80 6.99 -2.51
CA ILE A 82 7.04 5.91 -3.49
C ILE A 82 8.48 5.94 -3.94
N SER A 83 9.24 4.91 -3.62
CA SER A 83 10.63 4.76 -4.04
C SER A 83 10.77 3.91 -5.30
N LEU A 84 9.89 2.93 -5.48
CA LEU A 84 9.96 1.95 -6.55
C LEU A 84 8.61 1.75 -7.22
N SER A 85 8.64 1.46 -8.52
CA SER A 85 7.46 1.17 -9.34
C SER A 85 7.56 -0.20 -9.99
N GLY A 86 6.44 -0.91 -10.05
CA GLY A 86 6.27 -2.14 -10.81
C GLY A 86 6.05 -1.91 -12.31
N THR A 87 5.99 -0.66 -12.75
CA THR A 87 5.80 -0.23 -14.13
C THR A 87 6.91 0.76 -14.49
N ASN A 88 7.53 0.60 -15.67
CA ASN A 88 8.55 1.52 -16.15
C ASN A 88 7.92 2.84 -16.66
N ALA A 89 8.75 3.85 -16.93
CA ALA A 89 8.31 5.18 -17.37
C ALA A 89 7.40 5.14 -18.60
N ASP A 90 7.71 4.31 -19.57
CA ASP A 90 6.94 4.19 -20.83
C ASP A 90 5.54 3.57 -20.62
N GLY A 91 5.33 2.85 -19.54
CA GLY A 91 4.05 2.25 -19.17
C GLY A 91 3.12 3.20 -18.41
N TRP A 92 3.58 4.38 -18.01
CA TRP A 92 2.76 5.35 -17.27
C TRP A 92 2.10 6.38 -18.19
N TYR A 93 0.79 6.57 -18.00
CA TYR A 93 0.00 7.65 -18.61
C TYR A 93 -0.16 8.86 -17.70
N ILE A 94 0.15 8.71 -16.40
CA ILE A 94 0.12 9.81 -15.42
C ILE A 94 1.44 10.57 -15.53
N ASP A 95 1.40 11.82 -16.00
CA ASP A 95 2.59 12.64 -16.27
C ASP A 95 3.50 12.80 -15.06
N LYS A 96 2.94 13.03 -13.86
CA LYS A 96 3.72 13.14 -12.62
C LYS A 96 4.51 11.87 -12.31
N ALA A 97 3.89 10.70 -12.47
CA ALA A 97 4.55 9.41 -12.24
C ALA A 97 5.64 9.14 -13.27
N LYS A 98 5.35 9.41 -14.55
CA LYS A 98 6.32 9.27 -15.64
C LYS A 98 7.54 10.16 -15.42
N THR A 99 7.31 11.44 -15.11
CA THR A 99 8.40 12.39 -14.81
C THR A 99 9.22 11.94 -13.61
N ALA A 100 8.60 11.45 -12.54
CA ALA A 100 9.32 10.97 -11.36
C ALA A 100 10.24 9.78 -11.68
N LEU A 101 9.85 8.89 -12.59
CA LEU A 101 10.70 7.79 -13.07
C LEU A 101 11.81 8.30 -14.00
N GLU A 102 11.51 9.21 -14.92
CA GLU A 102 12.50 9.80 -15.85
C GLU A 102 13.58 10.58 -15.10
N ASP A 103 13.20 11.29 -14.03
CA ASP A 103 14.11 12.06 -13.17
C ASP A 103 14.87 11.18 -12.16
N GLY A 104 14.51 9.91 -12.03
CA GLY A 104 15.13 8.96 -11.09
C GLY A 104 14.67 9.10 -9.64
N ASN A 105 13.61 9.87 -9.37
CA ASN A 105 13.00 9.96 -8.03
C ASN A 105 12.25 8.68 -7.66
N ILE A 106 11.70 7.98 -8.65
CA ILE A 106 11.13 6.64 -8.54
C ILE A 106 11.90 5.75 -9.50
N ALA A 107 12.30 4.54 -9.08
CA ALA A 107 12.98 3.58 -9.95
C ALA A 107 12.08 2.40 -10.31
N PHE A 108 12.20 1.86 -11.50
CA PHE A 108 11.56 0.61 -11.89
C PHE A 108 12.26 -0.56 -11.22
N ALA A 109 11.53 -1.37 -10.45
CA ALA A 109 12.07 -2.52 -9.72
C ALA A 109 11.44 -3.86 -10.14
N GLY A 110 11.10 -3.99 -11.41
CA GLY A 110 10.44 -5.19 -11.93
C GLY A 110 8.93 -5.17 -11.73
N LYS A 111 8.24 -5.95 -12.55
CA LYS A 111 6.79 -6.11 -12.50
C LYS A 111 6.35 -7.13 -11.44
N TYR A 112 5.04 -7.18 -11.13
CA TYR A 112 4.46 -8.06 -10.10
C TYR A 112 4.92 -9.52 -10.16
N SER A 113 5.18 -10.05 -11.36
CA SER A 113 5.57 -11.45 -11.57
C SER A 113 7.06 -11.73 -11.49
N ALA A 114 7.89 -10.69 -11.48
CA ALA A 114 9.34 -10.76 -11.47
C ALA A 114 9.95 -9.50 -10.86
N PRO A 115 9.73 -9.23 -9.56
CA PRO A 115 10.32 -8.08 -8.91
C PRO A 115 11.84 -8.26 -8.72
N ASP A 116 12.55 -7.15 -8.70
CA ASP A 116 13.96 -7.11 -8.33
C ASP A 116 14.09 -7.00 -6.80
N TYR A 117 14.16 -8.14 -6.14
CA TYR A 117 14.22 -8.21 -4.67
C TYR A 117 15.45 -7.51 -4.09
N GLU A 118 16.58 -7.53 -4.78
CA GLU A 118 17.81 -6.87 -4.32
C GLU A 118 17.63 -5.35 -4.33
N GLN A 119 17.05 -4.81 -5.39
CA GLN A 119 16.73 -3.38 -5.50
C GLN A 119 15.70 -2.95 -4.46
N ILE A 120 14.67 -3.77 -4.23
CA ILE A 120 13.61 -3.52 -3.25
C ILE A 120 14.21 -3.45 -1.83
N LEU A 121 15.07 -4.40 -1.46
CA LEU A 121 15.76 -4.41 -0.18
C LEU A 121 16.75 -3.23 -0.06
N ALA A 122 17.51 -2.94 -1.11
CA ALA A 122 18.47 -1.83 -1.10
C ALA A 122 17.79 -0.46 -0.95
N ALA A 123 16.57 -0.30 -1.46
CA ALA A 123 15.77 0.90 -1.29
C ALA A 123 15.16 1.03 0.12
N GLY A 124 15.27 0.00 0.97
CA GLY A 124 14.68 -0.01 2.31
C GLY A 124 13.15 0.03 2.27
N CYS A 125 12.55 -0.66 1.28
CA CYS A 125 11.09 -0.72 1.16
C CYS A 125 10.44 -1.26 2.42
N ASP A 126 9.42 -0.55 2.89
CA ASP A 126 8.67 -0.82 4.11
C ASP A 126 7.19 -1.19 3.84
N LEU A 127 6.76 -1.11 2.58
CA LEU A 127 5.45 -1.57 2.11
C LEU A 127 5.50 -1.86 0.60
N ALA A 128 4.89 -2.96 0.17
CA ALA A 128 4.56 -3.21 -1.23
C ALA A 128 3.04 -3.07 -1.42
N ILE A 129 2.62 -2.28 -2.40
CA ILE A 129 1.21 -2.14 -2.80
C ILE A 129 1.05 -2.86 -4.14
N GLU A 130 0.50 -4.05 -4.08
CA GLU A 130 0.30 -4.95 -5.21
C GLU A 130 -1.11 -4.82 -5.80
N SER A 131 -1.27 -5.20 -7.04
CA SER A 131 -2.59 -5.42 -7.64
C SER A 131 -3.05 -6.86 -7.43
N THR A 132 -4.34 -7.14 -7.69
CA THR A 132 -4.89 -8.49 -7.60
C THR A 132 -4.24 -9.50 -8.54
N MET A 133 -3.44 -9.05 -9.52
CA MET A 133 -2.61 -9.93 -10.35
C MET A 133 -1.61 -10.75 -9.53
N ILE A 134 -1.24 -10.27 -8.32
CA ILE A 134 -0.34 -11.02 -7.41
C ILE A 134 -0.92 -12.37 -6.98
N TYR A 135 -2.24 -12.53 -6.97
CA TYR A 135 -2.89 -13.81 -6.65
C TYR A 135 -2.57 -14.92 -7.65
N HIS A 136 -2.10 -14.57 -8.87
CA HIS A 136 -1.57 -15.53 -9.84
C HIS A 136 -0.09 -15.87 -9.60
N LYS A 137 0.54 -15.21 -8.63
CA LYS A 137 1.95 -15.37 -8.27
C LYS A 137 2.12 -15.32 -6.74
N PRO A 138 1.45 -16.22 -5.99
CA PRO A 138 1.49 -16.21 -4.53
C PRO A 138 2.91 -16.33 -3.98
N GLU A 139 3.80 -17.02 -4.69
CA GLU A 139 5.21 -17.16 -4.34
C GLU A 139 5.97 -15.82 -4.29
N VAL A 140 5.53 -14.82 -5.06
CA VAL A 140 6.12 -13.47 -5.02
C VAL A 140 5.67 -12.73 -3.75
N LYS A 141 4.39 -12.80 -3.41
CA LYS A 141 3.85 -12.23 -2.17
C LYS A 141 4.56 -12.83 -0.95
N GLU A 142 4.60 -14.15 -0.87
CA GLU A 142 5.28 -14.89 0.20
C GLU A 142 6.75 -14.49 0.32
N LYS A 143 7.45 -14.33 -0.81
CA LYS A 143 8.86 -13.95 -0.81
C LYS A 143 9.09 -12.51 -0.29
N LEU A 144 8.24 -11.56 -0.64
CA LEU A 144 8.31 -10.20 -0.11
C LEU A 144 8.08 -10.20 1.41
N GLU A 145 7.07 -10.95 1.88
CA GLU A 145 6.76 -11.09 3.31
C GLU A 145 7.89 -11.77 4.09
N GLU A 146 8.51 -12.83 3.54
CA GLU A 146 9.70 -13.47 4.10
C GLU A 146 10.89 -12.49 4.27
N LEU A 147 11.01 -11.52 3.36
CA LEU A 147 12.02 -10.48 3.41
C LEU A 147 11.66 -9.34 4.36
N GLY A 148 10.53 -9.45 5.09
CA GLY A 148 10.07 -8.46 6.05
C GLY A 148 9.35 -7.27 5.43
N ILE A 149 8.90 -7.37 4.18
CA ILE A 149 8.17 -6.33 3.48
C ILE A 149 6.68 -6.67 3.49
N PRO A 150 5.84 -5.94 4.24
CA PRO A 150 4.39 -6.10 4.19
C PRO A 150 3.85 -5.93 2.78
N VAL A 151 2.88 -6.76 2.40
CA VAL A 151 2.24 -6.70 1.08
C VAL A 151 0.76 -6.42 1.25
N MET A 152 0.32 -5.27 0.75
CA MET A 152 -1.08 -4.87 0.68
C MET A 152 -1.59 -5.01 -0.75
N VAL A 153 -2.71 -5.70 -0.94
CA VAL A 153 -3.31 -5.86 -2.27
C VAL A 153 -4.44 -4.85 -2.45
N GLU A 154 -4.27 -3.98 -3.42
CA GLU A 154 -5.18 -2.88 -3.73
C GLU A 154 -6.42 -3.42 -4.47
N HIS A 155 -7.62 -3.12 -3.96
CA HIS A 155 -8.90 -3.62 -4.46
C HIS A 155 -9.85 -2.52 -4.96
N SER A 156 -9.39 -1.30 -5.22
CA SER A 156 -10.27 -0.21 -5.66
C SER A 156 -11.03 -0.54 -6.95
N SER A 157 -10.43 -1.35 -7.82
CA SER A 157 -11.07 -1.80 -9.07
C SER A 157 -12.24 -2.76 -8.85
N TYR A 158 -12.38 -3.33 -7.66
CA TYR A 158 -13.49 -4.24 -7.28
C TYR A 158 -14.66 -3.50 -6.63
N GLU A 159 -14.54 -2.20 -6.39
CA GLU A 159 -15.65 -1.41 -5.88
C GLU A 159 -16.84 -1.46 -6.84
N SER A 160 -18.00 -1.72 -6.27
CA SER A 160 -19.26 -1.82 -7.04
C SER A 160 -19.72 -0.47 -7.58
N HIS A 161 -19.38 0.61 -6.87
CA HIS A 161 -19.75 1.99 -7.23
C HIS A 161 -18.52 2.78 -7.70
N PRO A 162 -18.61 3.54 -8.83
CA PRO A 162 -17.47 4.33 -9.31
C PRO A 162 -16.89 5.32 -8.29
N LEU A 163 -17.75 5.94 -7.47
CA LEU A 163 -17.30 6.83 -6.39
C LEU A 163 -16.63 6.07 -5.24
N GLY A 164 -16.93 4.78 -5.07
CA GLY A 164 -16.21 3.91 -4.12
C GLY A 164 -14.73 3.80 -4.48
N ARG A 165 -14.41 3.70 -5.77
CA ARG A 165 -13.02 3.69 -6.24
C ARG A 165 -12.28 4.95 -5.85
N THR A 166 -12.91 6.12 -5.95
CA THR A 166 -12.29 7.39 -5.57
C THR A 166 -12.15 7.55 -4.06
N GLU A 167 -13.00 6.91 -3.26
CA GLU A 167 -12.89 6.93 -1.81
C GLU A 167 -11.64 6.23 -1.28
N TRP A 168 -10.99 5.39 -2.09
CA TRP A 168 -9.70 4.78 -1.72
C TRP A 168 -8.60 5.80 -1.45
N VAL A 169 -8.75 7.02 -1.93
CA VAL A 169 -7.86 8.13 -1.55
C VAL A 169 -7.82 8.32 -0.04
N LYS A 170 -8.90 8.03 0.68
CA LYS A 170 -9.00 8.12 2.14
C LYS A 170 -8.16 7.05 2.87
N LEU A 171 -7.89 5.92 2.21
CA LEU A 171 -7.01 4.87 2.74
C LEU A 171 -5.55 5.36 2.78
N TYR A 172 -5.13 6.07 1.73
CA TYR A 172 -3.75 6.52 1.56
C TYR A 172 -3.44 7.88 2.20
N GLY A 173 -4.46 8.69 2.51
CA GLY A 173 -4.33 9.99 3.17
C GLY A 173 -4.45 9.89 4.67
#